data_28f4b8f905d5a511d7e03f3be4d31a01
#
_entry.id   28f4b8f905d5a511d7e03f3be4d31a01
#
_cell.length_a   1.000
_cell.length_b   1.000
_cell.length_c   1.000
_cell.angle_alpha   90.00
_cell.angle_beta   90.00
_cell.angle_gamma   90.00
#
_symmetry.space_group_name_H-M   'P 1'
#
loop_
_entity.id
_entity.type
_entity.pdbx_description
1 polymer ?
#
loop_
_entity_poly.entity_id
_entity_poly.type
_entity_poly.pdbx_seq_one_letter_code
_entity_poly.pdbx_strand_id
1 'polypeptide(L)'
;MLDAQNAAATPAIIRRADYTPPDWLVPDIALDFDLDPAKTRVRATLSVRRNGGHDRPLRLDGDGLTPLAVHVDGQACSGWTVDDGALVIALTGDQAVVETEVEIAPEANTQLMGLYASGGLLCTQCEAEGFRRITFFPDRPDVLTRYVVKMTANKAAFPVLLGNGDCTASGDLADGRHWAEWTDPFPKPSYLFALVAGQLCANRDQFTTMTGKTVDLAIWVAEADLPKTQHAMDALKASMTWDEQVYGREYDLGQFNIVAVADFNFGAMENKSLNIFNSRYILADPDTATDADYDAIAGVVAHEYFHNWSGNRVTCRDWFQLSLKEGFTVFRDQCFSADQGSAAVKRIEDVRVLRAAQFPEDAGPLAHPIRPDSYIEI
;
A
#
# COMPACT_ATOMS: atom_id res chain seq x y z
N MET A 1 24.81 -13.35 -36.96
CA MET A 1 23.40 -13.74 -36.77
C MET A 1 23.06 -13.35 -35.34
N LEU A 2 22.46 -12.16 -35.14
CA LEU A 2 21.97 -11.70 -33.85
C LEU A 2 20.60 -12.30 -33.69
N ASP A 3 20.40 -13.01 -32.59
CA ASP A 3 19.20 -13.77 -32.26
C ASP A 3 17.93 -12.91 -32.30
N ALA A 4 17.07 -13.25 -33.25
CA ALA A 4 15.70 -12.77 -33.31
C ALA A 4 14.78 -13.58 -32.32
N GLN A 5 15.05 -13.53 -31.04
CA GLN A 5 14.24 -14.17 -30.02
C GLN A 5 14.16 -13.30 -28.76
N ASN A 6 13.53 -12.16 -28.87
CA ASN A 6 12.79 -11.49 -27.78
C ASN A 6 11.96 -10.36 -28.42
N ALA A 7 10.97 -10.72 -29.21
CA ALA A 7 9.87 -9.81 -29.45
C ALA A 7 9.10 -9.75 -28.11
N ALA A 8 9.33 -8.70 -27.32
CA ALA A 8 8.53 -8.44 -26.14
C ALA A 8 7.05 -8.53 -26.55
N ALA A 9 6.29 -9.37 -25.89
CA ALA A 9 4.85 -9.49 -26.17
C ALA A 9 4.24 -8.09 -26.03
N THR A 10 3.45 -7.69 -27.02
CA THR A 10 2.72 -6.41 -26.93
C THR A 10 1.86 -6.46 -25.68
N PRO A 11 1.98 -5.46 -24.76
CA PRO A 11 1.18 -5.46 -23.55
C PRO A 11 -0.31 -5.60 -23.85
N ALA A 12 -1.02 -6.38 -23.06
CA ALA A 12 -2.47 -6.57 -23.22
C ALA A 12 -3.19 -5.26 -22.93
N ILE A 13 -4.13 -4.88 -23.80
CA ILE A 13 -4.99 -3.72 -23.57
C ILE A 13 -6.13 -4.15 -22.65
N ILE A 14 -6.20 -3.56 -21.47
CA ILE A 14 -7.30 -3.74 -20.52
C ILE A 14 -8.38 -2.72 -20.84
N ARG A 15 -9.63 -3.17 -21.00
CA ARG A 15 -10.77 -2.33 -21.39
C ARG A 15 -11.81 -2.27 -20.28
N ARG A 16 -12.34 -1.09 -20.03
CA ARG A 16 -13.42 -0.88 -19.05
C ARG A 16 -14.69 -1.67 -19.39
N ALA A 17 -14.98 -1.85 -20.67
CA ALA A 17 -16.13 -2.61 -21.13
C ALA A 17 -16.04 -4.12 -20.81
N ASP A 18 -14.81 -4.63 -20.58
CA ASP A 18 -14.55 -6.04 -20.30
C ASP A 18 -14.57 -6.34 -18.79
N TYR A 19 -14.84 -5.32 -17.96
CA TYR A 19 -14.93 -5.52 -16.52
C TYR A 19 -15.97 -6.56 -16.16
N THR A 20 -15.57 -7.54 -15.37
CA THR A 20 -16.46 -8.51 -14.72
C THR A 20 -16.16 -8.54 -13.21
N PRO A 21 -17.17 -8.71 -12.35
CA PRO A 21 -16.92 -8.95 -10.93
C PRO A 21 -15.96 -10.15 -10.72
N PRO A 22 -15.21 -10.19 -9.63
CA PRO A 22 -14.34 -11.31 -9.34
C PRO A 22 -15.13 -12.61 -9.17
N ASP A 23 -14.61 -13.71 -9.72
CA ASP A 23 -15.25 -15.03 -9.62
C ASP A 23 -15.24 -15.58 -8.20
N TRP A 24 -14.20 -15.22 -7.45
CA TRP A 24 -14.00 -15.61 -6.07
C TRP A 24 -13.68 -14.39 -5.21
N LEU A 25 -14.22 -14.37 -4.00
CA LEU A 25 -13.95 -13.37 -2.97
C LEU A 25 -13.03 -13.97 -1.91
N VAL A 26 -12.24 -13.11 -1.28
CA VAL A 26 -11.37 -13.46 -0.14
C VAL A 26 -11.76 -12.56 1.04
N PRO A 27 -12.77 -12.93 1.85
CA PRO A 27 -13.19 -12.11 2.98
C PRO A 27 -12.10 -11.88 4.03
N ASP A 28 -11.24 -12.89 4.25
CA ASP A 28 -10.21 -12.86 5.28
C ASP A 28 -8.92 -13.50 4.76
N ILE A 29 -7.79 -12.90 5.14
CA ILE A 29 -6.46 -13.45 4.92
C ILE A 29 -5.63 -13.35 6.19
N ALA A 30 -4.91 -14.42 6.54
CA ALA A 30 -3.84 -14.41 7.52
C ALA A 30 -2.50 -14.61 6.81
N LEU A 31 -1.54 -13.72 7.10
CA LEU A 31 -0.18 -13.76 6.55
C LEU A 31 0.82 -13.98 7.66
N ASP A 32 1.73 -14.93 7.48
CA ASP A 32 2.86 -15.18 8.38
C ASP A 32 4.17 -15.02 7.59
N PHE A 33 4.94 -13.98 7.97
CA PHE A 33 6.22 -13.65 7.36
C PHE A 33 7.37 -14.10 8.27
N ASP A 34 8.25 -14.93 7.75
CA ASP A 34 9.59 -15.15 8.31
C ASP A 34 10.57 -14.26 7.53
N LEU A 35 10.82 -13.07 8.07
CA LEU A 35 11.52 -11.99 7.37
C LEU A 35 13.04 -12.21 7.37
N ASP A 36 13.60 -12.27 6.18
CA ASP A 36 15.02 -12.26 5.90
C ASP A 36 15.26 -11.57 4.55
N PRO A 37 16.23 -10.65 4.41
CA PRO A 37 16.44 -9.91 3.15
C PRO A 37 16.69 -10.80 1.94
N ALA A 38 17.44 -11.89 2.12
CA ALA A 38 17.79 -12.81 1.03
C ALA A 38 16.70 -13.86 0.79
N LYS A 39 15.91 -14.20 1.82
CA LYS A 39 15.05 -15.39 1.80
C LYS A 39 13.84 -15.26 2.73
N THR A 40 12.96 -14.32 2.44
CA THR A 40 11.70 -14.19 3.18
C THR A 40 10.74 -15.29 2.79
N ARG A 41 10.22 -16.01 3.78
CA ARG A 41 9.16 -16.99 3.60
C ARG A 41 7.82 -16.40 3.97
N VAL A 42 6.84 -16.58 3.09
CA VAL A 42 5.48 -16.06 3.26
C VAL A 42 4.50 -17.21 3.22
N ARG A 43 3.72 -17.38 4.31
CA ARG A 43 2.57 -18.28 4.37
C ARG A 43 1.31 -17.45 4.37
N ALA A 44 0.40 -17.76 3.47
CA ALA A 44 -0.90 -17.11 3.38
C ALA A 44 -2.01 -18.16 3.60
N THR A 45 -2.96 -17.82 4.48
CA THR A 45 -4.19 -18.58 4.69
C THR A 45 -5.36 -17.72 4.26
N LEU A 46 -6.01 -18.10 3.17
CA LEU A 46 -7.12 -17.38 2.55
C LEU A 46 -8.43 -18.08 2.81
N SER A 47 -9.41 -17.40 3.38
CA SER A 47 -10.81 -17.83 3.32
C SER A 47 -11.36 -17.44 1.97
N VAL A 48 -11.73 -18.39 1.11
CA VAL A 48 -12.24 -18.10 -0.22
C VAL A 48 -13.71 -18.45 -0.35
N ARG A 49 -14.46 -17.64 -1.12
CA ARG A 49 -15.88 -17.86 -1.37
C ARG A 49 -16.21 -17.56 -2.82
N ARG A 50 -16.96 -18.48 -3.46
CA ARG A 50 -17.46 -18.31 -4.84
C ARG A 50 -18.41 -17.12 -4.93
N ASN A 51 -18.25 -16.31 -5.95
CA ASN A 51 -19.07 -15.13 -6.19
C ASN A 51 -20.07 -15.41 -7.34
N GLY A 52 -21.24 -15.90 -6.98
CA GLY A 52 -22.27 -16.27 -7.94
C GLY A 52 -22.24 -17.75 -8.37
N GLY A 53 -23.12 -18.12 -9.31
CA GLY A 53 -23.23 -19.51 -9.79
C GLY A 53 -22.35 -19.75 -11.02
N HIS A 54 -21.21 -20.37 -10.83
CA HIS A 54 -20.28 -20.77 -11.89
C HIS A 54 -19.37 -21.93 -11.42
N ASP A 55 -18.67 -22.57 -12.35
CA ASP A 55 -17.73 -23.66 -12.12
C ASP A 55 -16.26 -23.28 -12.40
N ARG A 56 -16.00 -21.96 -12.61
CA ARG A 56 -14.63 -21.49 -12.86
C ARG A 56 -13.72 -21.75 -11.65
N PRO A 57 -12.47 -22.20 -11.90
CA PRO A 57 -11.50 -22.43 -10.83
C PRO A 57 -11.16 -21.15 -10.06
N LEU A 58 -10.62 -21.32 -8.86
CA LEU A 58 -9.99 -20.20 -8.14
C LEU A 58 -8.70 -19.84 -8.88
N ARG A 59 -8.56 -18.57 -9.24
CA ARG A 59 -7.35 -17.99 -9.82
C ARG A 59 -6.79 -16.96 -8.86
N LEU A 60 -5.53 -17.15 -8.46
CA LEU A 60 -4.78 -16.25 -7.59
C LEU A 60 -3.59 -15.71 -8.38
N ASP A 61 -3.53 -14.39 -8.59
CA ASP A 61 -2.45 -13.74 -9.33
C ASP A 61 -1.13 -13.90 -8.59
N GLY A 62 -0.04 -14.09 -9.33
CA GLY A 62 1.32 -14.17 -8.84
C GLY A 62 2.28 -13.62 -9.89
N ASP A 63 3.33 -12.91 -9.46
CA ASP A 63 4.40 -12.43 -10.32
C ASP A 63 5.75 -12.86 -9.75
N GLY A 64 6.48 -13.67 -10.51
CA GLY A 64 7.76 -14.24 -10.11
C GLY A 64 7.68 -15.23 -8.95
N LEU A 65 6.49 -15.72 -8.58
CA LEU A 65 6.27 -16.64 -7.47
C LEU A 65 6.27 -18.10 -7.93
N THR A 66 6.81 -18.97 -7.07
CA THR A 66 6.70 -20.43 -7.19
C THR A 66 6.11 -20.98 -5.88
N PRO A 67 4.99 -21.72 -5.93
CA PRO A 67 4.43 -22.32 -4.72
C PRO A 67 5.39 -23.39 -4.16
N LEU A 68 5.72 -23.29 -2.88
CA LEU A 68 6.45 -24.35 -2.13
C LEU A 68 5.47 -25.37 -1.58
N ALA A 69 4.30 -24.93 -1.17
CA ALA A 69 3.21 -25.78 -0.69
C ALA A 69 1.86 -25.14 -1.01
N VAL A 70 0.86 -25.98 -1.31
CA VAL A 70 -0.54 -25.57 -1.46
C VAL A 70 -1.40 -26.57 -0.71
N HIS A 71 -2.28 -26.10 0.18
CA HIS A 71 -3.28 -26.90 0.88
C HIS A 71 -4.68 -26.33 0.63
N VAL A 72 -5.65 -27.21 0.63
CA VAL A 72 -7.08 -26.86 0.57
C VAL A 72 -7.77 -27.57 1.72
N ASP A 73 -8.43 -26.83 2.60
CA ASP A 73 -9.11 -27.35 3.81
C ASP A 73 -8.19 -28.24 4.66
N GLY A 74 -6.93 -27.80 4.82
CA GLY A 74 -5.90 -28.47 5.60
C GLY A 74 -5.30 -29.73 4.94
N GLN A 75 -5.70 -30.07 3.70
CA GLN A 75 -5.17 -31.22 2.96
C GLN A 75 -4.20 -30.75 1.87
N ALA A 76 -3.05 -31.40 1.73
CA ALA A 76 -2.13 -31.12 0.64
C ALA A 76 -2.82 -31.26 -0.72
N CYS A 77 -2.76 -30.21 -1.50
CA CYS A 77 -3.38 -30.14 -2.83
C CYS A 77 -2.31 -30.34 -3.89
N SER A 78 -2.51 -31.35 -4.77
CA SER A 78 -1.68 -31.57 -5.95
C SER A 78 -2.38 -31.17 -7.26
N GLY A 79 -3.66 -30.78 -7.19
CA GLY A 79 -4.50 -30.45 -8.34
C GLY A 79 -4.45 -28.96 -8.71
N TRP A 80 -3.31 -28.31 -8.57
CA TRP A 80 -3.09 -26.91 -8.98
C TRP A 80 -2.15 -26.82 -10.17
N THR A 81 -2.24 -25.73 -10.90
CA THR A 81 -1.31 -25.35 -11.98
C THR A 81 -0.92 -23.90 -11.84
N VAL A 82 0.23 -23.52 -12.41
CA VAL A 82 0.57 -22.12 -12.62
C VAL A 82 0.38 -21.80 -14.10
N ASP A 83 -0.48 -20.84 -14.38
CA ASP A 83 -0.85 -20.39 -15.72
C ASP A 83 -0.68 -18.87 -15.79
N ASP A 84 0.21 -18.42 -16.66
CA ASP A 84 0.56 -16.99 -16.80
C ASP A 84 0.82 -16.30 -15.46
N GLY A 85 1.69 -16.92 -14.63
CA GLY A 85 2.04 -16.45 -13.30
C GLY A 85 0.99 -16.71 -12.22
N ALA A 86 -0.27 -16.92 -12.55
CA ALA A 86 -1.33 -17.17 -11.56
C ALA A 86 -1.42 -18.63 -11.13
N LEU A 87 -1.66 -18.83 -9.84
CA LEU A 87 -1.99 -20.14 -9.25
C LEU A 87 -3.47 -20.45 -9.51
N VAL A 88 -3.75 -21.56 -10.18
CA VAL A 88 -5.10 -22.00 -10.53
C VAL A 88 -5.44 -23.29 -9.77
N ILE A 89 -6.55 -23.28 -9.02
CA ILE A 89 -6.98 -24.37 -8.16
C ILE A 89 -8.44 -24.71 -8.49
N ALA A 90 -8.72 -25.96 -8.87
CA ALA A 90 -10.09 -26.44 -9.05
C ALA A 90 -10.71 -26.73 -7.67
N LEU A 91 -11.68 -25.93 -7.26
CA LEU A 91 -12.43 -26.11 -6.02
C LEU A 91 -13.80 -26.71 -6.31
N THR A 92 -14.19 -27.72 -5.54
CA THR A 92 -15.49 -28.41 -5.70
C THR A 92 -16.61 -27.74 -4.91
N GLY A 93 -16.28 -26.99 -3.84
CA GLY A 93 -17.24 -26.28 -3.00
C GLY A 93 -17.35 -24.79 -3.33
N ASP A 94 -18.34 -24.14 -2.72
CA ASP A 94 -18.52 -22.69 -2.83
C ASP A 94 -17.67 -21.89 -1.82
N GLN A 95 -17.06 -22.59 -0.86
CA GLN A 95 -16.15 -22.04 0.14
C GLN A 95 -15.02 -23.02 0.38
N ALA A 96 -13.82 -22.51 0.67
CA ALA A 96 -12.67 -23.29 1.10
C ALA A 96 -11.70 -22.41 1.89
N VAL A 97 -10.80 -23.05 2.62
CA VAL A 97 -9.59 -22.42 3.16
C VAL A 97 -8.42 -22.86 2.28
N VAL A 98 -7.76 -21.90 1.66
CA VAL A 98 -6.60 -22.14 0.80
C VAL A 98 -5.35 -21.62 1.50
N GLU A 99 -4.36 -22.49 1.65
CA GLU A 99 -3.07 -22.14 2.24
C GLU A 99 -1.99 -22.24 1.16
N THR A 100 -1.17 -21.20 1.06
CA THR A 100 -0.02 -21.18 0.15
C THR A 100 1.24 -20.83 0.92
N GLU A 101 2.37 -21.39 0.51
CA GLU A 101 3.70 -21.01 1.00
C GLU A 101 4.57 -20.66 -0.19
N VAL A 102 5.24 -19.51 -0.12
CA VAL A 102 6.19 -19.02 -1.13
C VAL A 102 7.46 -18.51 -0.45
N GLU A 103 8.51 -18.37 -1.23
CA GLU A 103 9.77 -17.76 -0.82
C GLU A 103 10.13 -16.65 -1.79
N ILE A 104 10.47 -15.49 -1.26
CA ILE A 104 10.84 -14.29 -2.01
C ILE A 104 12.18 -13.76 -1.50
N ALA A 105 12.88 -13.00 -2.34
CA ALA A 105 14.20 -12.42 -2.04
C ALA A 105 14.14 -10.88 -2.11
N PRO A 106 13.74 -10.19 -1.02
CA PRO A 106 13.57 -8.73 -1.02
C PRO A 106 14.82 -7.95 -1.45
N GLU A 107 16.03 -8.39 -1.08
CA GLU A 107 17.28 -7.71 -1.48
C GLU A 107 17.59 -7.81 -2.97
N ALA A 108 17.04 -8.81 -3.65
CA ALA A 108 17.18 -8.98 -5.10
C ALA A 108 16.10 -8.22 -5.89
N ASN A 109 15.09 -7.67 -5.20
CA ASN A 109 14.00 -6.94 -5.81
C ASN A 109 14.41 -5.49 -6.14
N THR A 110 14.78 -5.24 -7.39
CA THR A 110 15.19 -3.92 -7.89
C THR A 110 14.03 -3.12 -8.51
N GLN A 111 12.83 -3.69 -8.59
CA GLN A 111 11.68 -3.01 -9.17
C GLN A 111 10.96 -2.10 -8.17
N LEU A 112 11.27 -2.23 -6.86
CA LEU A 112 10.64 -1.50 -5.76
C LEU A 112 9.11 -1.67 -5.74
N MET A 113 8.65 -2.88 -6.11
CA MET A 113 7.25 -3.31 -6.10
C MET A 113 7.12 -4.63 -5.35
N GLY A 114 6.09 -4.80 -4.53
CA GLY A 114 5.99 -5.88 -3.56
C GLY A 114 6.86 -5.61 -2.33
N LEU A 115 7.47 -6.63 -1.75
CA LEU A 115 8.42 -6.50 -0.64
C LEU A 115 9.85 -6.35 -1.18
N TYR A 116 10.56 -5.32 -0.75
CA TYR A 116 11.93 -5.04 -1.18
C TYR A 116 12.78 -4.48 -0.04
N ALA A 117 14.10 -4.43 -0.24
CA ALA A 117 15.04 -3.85 0.70
C ALA A 117 15.46 -2.45 0.26
N SER A 118 15.46 -1.48 1.17
CA SER A 118 15.91 -0.10 0.96
C SER A 118 16.61 0.43 2.20
N GLY A 119 17.85 0.88 2.07
CA GLY A 119 18.59 1.53 3.15
C GLY A 119 18.71 0.70 4.44
N GLY A 120 18.71 -0.62 4.36
CA GLY A 120 18.74 -1.54 5.51
C GLY A 120 17.36 -1.83 6.11
N LEU A 121 16.29 -1.32 5.52
CA LEU A 121 14.91 -1.64 5.84
C LEU A 121 14.36 -2.69 4.87
N LEU A 122 13.34 -3.43 5.30
CA LEU A 122 12.39 -4.12 4.43
C LEU A 122 11.12 -3.29 4.39
N CYS A 123 10.61 -2.98 3.20
CA CYS A 123 9.38 -2.21 3.04
C CYS A 123 8.60 -2.68 1.80
N THR A 124 7.35 -2.30 1.72
CA THR A 124 6.46 -2.70 0.62
C THR A 124 5.98 -1.53 -0.21
N GLN A 125 5.73 -1.79 -1.50
CA GLN A 125 4.89 -0.99 -2.38
C GLN A 125 3.96 -1.92 -3.15
N CYS A 126 2.65 -1.77 -2.97
CA CYS A 126 1.67 -2.67 -3.56
C CYS A 126 0.76 -2.02 -4.59
N GLU A 127 0.60 -0.70 -4.63
CA GLU A 127 -0.15 -0.04 -5.70
C GLU A 127 0.70 -0.01 -6.99
N ALA A 128 0.14 -0.42 -8.14
CA ALA A 128 -1.23 -0.90 -8.30
C ALA A 128 -1.36 -2.43 -8.09
N GLU A 129 -0.38 -3.25 -8.51
CA GLU A 129 -0.44 -4.72 -8.57
C GLU A 129 0.80 -5.39 -7.96
N GLY A 130 1.40 -4.77 -6.94
CA GLY A 130 2.60 -5.28 -6.28
C GLY A 130 2.34 -6.39 -5.25
N PHE A 131 1.12 -6.55 -4.75
CA PHE A 131 0.82 -7.56 -3.73
C PHE A 131 1.01 -8.99 -4.28
N ARG A 132 0.72 -9.23 -5.56
CA ARG A 132 0.96 -10.49 -6.26
C ARG A 132 2.44 -10.91 -6.36
N ARG A 133 3.38 -10.01 -6.01
CA ARG A 133 4.81 -10.29 -5.91
C ARG A 133 5.22 -10.78 -4.50
N ILE A 134 4.30 -10.72 -3.53
CA ILE A 134 4.51 -11.15 -2.15
C ILE A 134 3.91 -12.53 -1.89
N THR A 135 2.68 -12.73 -2.35
CA THR A 135 1.95 -13.99 -2.22
C THR A 135 0.89 -14.10 -3.31
N PHE A 136 0.39 -15.31 -3.55
CA PHE A 136 -0.72 -15.53 -4.47
C PHE A 136 -2.03 -14.97 -3.92
N PHE A 137 -2.70 -14.10 -4.70
CA PHE A 137 -3.92 -13.41 -4.29
C PHE A 137 -4.71 -12.93 -5.51
N PRO A 138 -6.06 -12.77 -5.44
CA PRO A 138 -6.80 -12.04 -6.48
C PRO A 138 -6.48 -10.55 -6.36
N ASP A 139 -5.38 -10.11 -6.98
CA ASP A 139 -4.78 -8.79 -6.80
C ASP A 139 -5.48 -7.71 -7.62
N ARG A 140 -6.68 -7.36 -7.17
CA ARG A 140 -7.57 -6.39 -7.81
C ARG A 140 -8.32 -5.56 -6.76
N PRO A 141 -8.66 -4.28 -7.05
CA PRO A 141 -9.19 -3.36 -6.03
C PRO A 141 -10.61 -3.69 -5.54
N ASP A 142 -11.39 -4.51 -6.26
CA ASP A 142 -12.73 -4.93 -5.86
C ASP A 142 -12.77 -6.21 -5.00
N VAL A 143 -11.62 -6.78 -4.66
CA VAL A 143 -11.50 -7.87 -3.68
C VAL A 143 -11.12 -7.26 -2.33
N LEU A 144 -12.13 -7.05 -1.49
CA LEU A 144 -11.98 -6.42 -0.19
C LEU A 144 -11.80 -7.48 0.91
N THR A 145 -10.69 -7.43 1.61
CA THR A 145 -10.23 -8.47 2.54
C THR A 145 -9.84 -7.87 3.89
N ARG A 146 -10.14 -8.56 5.00
CA ARG A 146 -9.58 -8.26 6.32
C ARG A 146 -8.25 -8.98 6.47
N TYR A 147 -7.26 -8.28 7.03
CA TYR A 147 -5.88 -8.76 7.15
C TYR A 147 -5.48 -8.97 8.60
N VAL A 148 -4.91 -10.14 8.88
CA VAL A 148 -4.11 -10.42 10.07
C VAL A 148 -2.70 -10.74 9.60
N VAL A 149 -1.71 -10.02 10.09
CA VAL A 149 -0.32 -10.10 9.61
C VAL A 149 0.60 -10.35 10.78
N LYS A 150 1.26 -11.49 10.78
CA LYS A 150 2.33 -11.80 11.72
C LYS A 150 3.68 -11.71 11.02
N MET A 151 4.60 -11.00 11.62
CA MET A 151 5.97 -10.85 11.16
C MET A 151 6.91 -11.41 12.23
N THR A 152 7.85 -12.24 11.82
CA THR A 152 8.94 -12.74 12.66
C THR A 152 10.28 -12.37 12.04
N ALA A 153 11.22 -11.81 12.81
CA ALA A 153 12.51 -11.35 12.30
C ALA A 153 13.61 -11.46 13.35
N ASN A 154 14.87 -11.35 12.93
CA ASN A 154 16.01 -11.15 13.83
C ASN A 154 15.87 -9.79 14.54
N LYS A 155 15.79 -9.78 15.87
CA LYS A 155 15.53 -8.58 16.66
C LYS A 155 16.65 -7.53 16.58
N ALA A 156 17.90 -7.97 16.43
CA ALA A 156 19.02 -7.06 16.34
C ALA A 156 19.07 -6.35 14.98
N ALA A 157 18.69 -7.04 13.90
CA ALA A 157 18.66 -6.47 12.57
C ALA A 157 17.38 -5.64 12.31
N PHE A 158 16.24 -6.11 12.80
CA PHE A 158 14.91 -5.53 12.58
C PHE A 158 14.17 -5.33 13.89
N PRO A 159 14.59 -4.39 14.77
CA PRO A 159 13.95 -4.17 16.07
C PRO A 159 12.54 -3.60 15.98
N VAL A 160 12.17 -3.00 14.85
CA VAL A 160 10.84 -2.44 14.57
C VAL A 160 10.16 -3.27 13.50
N LEU A 161 8.90 -3.68 13.76
CA LEU A 161 8.03 -4.43 12.85
C LEU A 161 6.68 -3.71 12.78
N LEU A 162 6.35 -3.11 11.64
CA LEU A 162 5.13 -2.33 11.43
C LEU A 162 4.25 -2.97 10.36
N GLY A 163 2.95 -2.98 10.58
CA GLY A 163 1.93 -3.45 9.64
C GLY A 163 0.71 -2.54 9.60
N ASN A 164 -0.25 -2.86 8.74
CA ASN A 164 -1.54 -2.16 8.71
C ASN A 164 -2.39 -2.46 9.94
N GLY A 165 -3.18 -1.50 10.38
CA GLY A 165 -4.10 -1.64 11.51
C GLY A 165 -3.45 -1.34 12.85
N ASP A 166 -3.85 -2.07 13.88
CA ASP A 166 -3.34 -1.96 15.23
C ASP A 166 -2.46 -3.17 15.57
N CYS A 167 -1.36 -2.95 16.32
CA CYS A 167 -0.53 -4.03 16.83
C CYS A 167 -1.29 -4.74 17.96
N THR A 168 -1.70 -5.98 17.71
CA THR A 168 -2.54 -6.76 18.63
C THR A 168 -1.74 -7.64 19.58
N ALA A 169 -0.54 -8.05 19.16
CA ALA A 169 0.36 -8.85 19.98
C ALA A 169 1.80 -8.73 19.50
N SER A 170 2.75 -8.94 20.41
CA SER A 170 4.17 -9.03 20.08
C SER A 170 4.92 -9.81 21.16
N GLY A 171 6.13 -10.29 20.85
CA GLY A 171 6.93 -11.02 21.82
C GLY A 171 8.31 -11.39 21.32
N ASP A 172 9.17 -11.75 22.26
CA ASP A 172 10.51 -12.24 22.00
C ASP A 172 10.51 -13.77 21.85
N LEU A 173 11.42 -14.28 21.02
CA LEU A 173 11.70 -15.70 20.84
C LEU A 173 13.06 -16.05 21.42
N ALA A 174 13.23 -17.32 21.83
CA ALA A 174 14.45 -17.79 22.52
C ALA A 174 15.71 -17.76 21.64
N ASP A 175 15.57 -17.68 20.32
CA ASP A 175 16.65 -17.71 19.33
C ASP A 175 17.17 -16.31 18.93
N GLY A 176 16.81 -15.27 19.68
CA GLY A 176 17.19 -13.88 19.37
C GLY A 176 16.33 -13.21 18.31
N ARG A 177 15.27 -13.88 17.91
CA ARG A 177 14.22 -13.30 17.05
C ARG A 177 13.09 -12.72 17.92
N HIS A 178 12.22 -11.98 17.27
CA HIS A 178 10.98 -11.48 17.86
C HIS A 178 9.89 -11.47 16.82
N TRP A 179 8.67 -11.22 17.25
CA TRP A 179 7.51 -11.16 16.36
C TRP A 179 6.53 -10.05 16.77
N ALA A 180 5.77 -9.60 15.80
CA ALA A 180 4.62 -8.72 16.00
C ALA A 180 3.45 -9.20 15.13
N GLU A 181 2.22 -9.06 15.66
CA GLU A 181 0.98 -9.33 14.96
C GLU A 181 0.18 -8.04 14.84
N TRP A 182 -0.28 -7.78 13.63
CA TRP A 182 -1.05 -6.60 13.27
C TRP A 182 -2.40 -7.01 12.71
N THR A 183 -3.46 -6.33 13.08
CA THR A 183 -4.81 -6.60 12.63
C THR A 183 -5.46 -5.33 12.08
N ASP A 184 -5.85 -5.36 10.82
CA ASP A 184 -6.72 -4.34 10.23
C ASP A 184 -8.15 -4.89 10.18
N PRO A 185 -9.07 -4.36 11.00
CA PRO A 185 -10.43 -4.86 11.08
C PRO A 185 -11.29 -4.46 9.87
N PHE A 186 -10.82 -3.48 9.08
CA PHE A 186 -11.56 -2.97 7.92
C PHE A 186 -11.16 -3.70 6.66
N PRO A 187 -12.14 -4.22 5.88
CA PRO A 187 -11.85 -4.80 4.58
C PRO A 187 -11.22 -3.75 3.66
N LYS A 188 -10.08 -4.11 3.07
CA LYS A 188 -9.36 -3.27 2.12
C LYS A 188 -8.86 -4.07 0.92
N PRO A 189 -8.64 -3.45 -0.24
CA PRO A 189 -7.95 -4.08 -1.37
C PRO A 189 -6.47 -4.32 -1.05
N SER A 190 -5.88 -5.24 -1.79
CA SER A 190 -4.48 -5.65 -1.64
C SER A 190 -3.47 -4.53 -1.89
N TYR A 191 -3.78 -3.55 -2.73
CA TYR A 191 -2.86 -2.45 -3.03
C TYR A 191 -2.57 -1.55 -1.81
N LEU A 192 -3.42 -1.60 -0.77
CA LEU A 192 -3.23 -0.86 0.50
C LEU A 192 -2.45 -1.65 1.56
N PHE A 193 -2.02 -2.87 1.22
CA PHE A 193 -1.19 -3.66 2.13
C PHE A 193 0.19 -3.04 2.29
N ALA A 194 0.65 -2.96 3.55
CA ALA A 194 2.00 -2.55 3.86
C ALA A 194 2.59 -3.29 5.05
N LEU A 195 3.89 -3.51 5.00
CA LEU A 195 4.74 -3.83 6.13
C LEU A 195 6.07 -3.09 6.03
N VAL A 196 6.64 -2.75 7.18
CA VAL A 196 8.00 -2.21 7.29
C VAL A 196 8.71 -2.90 8.44
N ALA A 197 9.96 -3.32 8.20
CA ALA A 197 10.83 -3.87 9.23
C ALA A 197 12.22 -3.22 9.15
N GLY A 198 12.80 -2.84 10.30
CA GLY A 198 14.15 -2.26 10.28
C GLY A 198 14.56 -1.56 11.55
N GLN A 199 15.74 -0.91 11.48
CA GLN A 199 16.26 -0.07 12.56
C GLN A 199 15.72 1.35 12.38
N LEU A 200 14.66 1.68 13.09
CA LEU A 200 13.96 2.96 13.00
C LEU A 200 13.79 3.58 14.39
N CYS A 201 13.83 4.91 14.43
CA CYS A 201 13.44 5.74 15.57
C CYS A 201 12.15 6.48 15.24
N ALA A 202 11.33 6.80 16.24
CA ALA A 202 10.05 7.45 16.01
C ALA A 202 9.94 8.78 16.75
N ASN A 203 9.52 9.82 16.03
CA ASN A 203 8.86 10.97 16.62
C ASN A 203 7.42 10.55 16.94
N ARG A 204 7.01 10.63 18.22
CA ARG A 204 5.73 10.17 18.72
C ARG A 204 4.90 11.32 19.27
N ASP A 205 3.61 11.32 18.98
CA ASP A 205 2.65 12.26 19.52
C ASP A 205 1.27 11.59 19.61
N GLN A 206 0.27 12.32 20.03
CA GLN A 206 -1.12 11.87 20.10
C GLN A 206 -2.04 12.93 19.51
N PHE A 207 -3.14 12.46 18.95
CA PHE A 207 -4.26 13.29 18.52
C PHE A 207 -5.55 12.84 19.21
N THR A 208 -6.31 13.79 19.73
CA THR A 208 -7.64 13.51 20.26
C THR A 208 -8.68 13.89 19.22
N THR A 209 -9.44 12.93 18.73
CA THR A 209 -10.48 13.14 17.72
C THR A 209 -11.66 13.93 18.26
N MET A 210 -12.53 14.43 17.38
CA MET A 210 -13.73 15.19 17.75
C MET A 210 -14.67 14.43 18.65
N THR A 211 -14.67 13.09 18.65
CA THR A 211 -15.46 12.25 19.57
C THR A 211 -14.73 11.91 20.86
N GLY A 212 -13.49 12.38 21.04
CA GLY A 212 -12.69 12.16 22.25
C GLY A 212 -11.84 10.89 22.23
N LYS A 213 -11.72 10.20 21.09
CA LYS A 213 -10.83 9.05 20.92
C LYS A 213 -9.38 9.53 20.82
N THR A 214 -8.47 8.90 21.53
CA THR A 214 -7.03 9.13 21.37
C THR A 214 -6.49 8.25 20.26
N VAL A 215 -5.70 8.84 19.37
CA VAL A 215 -4.95 8.18 18.29
C VAL A 215 -3.46 8.38 18.55
N ASP A 216 -2.70 7.30 18.63
CA ASP A 216 -1.25 7.34 18.73
C ASP A 216 -0.65 7.62 17.34
N LEU A 217 0.21 8.63 17.27
CA LEU A 217 0.87 9.06 16.04
C LEU A 217 2.37 8.74 16.12
N ALA A 218 2.95 8.23 15.02
CA ALA A 218 4.38 8.01 14.96
C ALA A 218 4.92 8.27 13.54
N ILE A 219 6.02 9.03 13.47
CA ILE A 219 6.80 9.21 12.23
C ILE A 219 8.14 8.50 12.45
N TRP A 220 8.36 7.44 11.67
CA TRP A 220 9.49 6.55 11.77
C TRP A 220 10.56 6.88 10.73
N VAL A 221 11.78 7.09 11.18
CA VAL A 221 12.93 7.51 10.36
C VAL A 221 14.21 6.86 10.88
N ALA A 222 15.32 7.00 10.13
CA ALA A 222 16.64 6.75 10.68
C ALA A 222 16.95 7.71 11.84
N GLU A 223 17.76 7.29 12.80
CA GLU A 223 18.05 8.07 14.02
C GLU A 223 18.55 9.49 13.71
N ALA A 224 19.42 9.63 12.72
CA ALA A 224 19.98 10.93 12.30
C ALA A 224 18.93 11.91 11.76
N ASP A 225 17.79 11.40 11.31
CA ASP A 225 16.72 12.21 10.69
C ASP A 225 15.59 12.56 11.68
N LEU A 226 15.62 12.01 12.88
CA LEU A 226 14.59 12.26 13.89
C LEU A 226 14.34 13.76 14.16
N PRO A 227 15.36 14.64 14.27
CA PRO A 227 15.12 16.08 14.47
C PRO A 227 14.41 16.80 13.33
N LYS A 228 14.34 16.20 12.13
CA LYS A 228 13.78 16.80 10.92
C LYS A 228 12.29 16.48 10.69
N THR A 229 11.64 15.78 11.63
CA THR A 229 10.28 15.22 11.45
C THR A 229 9.17 16.07 12.04
N GLN A 230 9.48 17.13 12.79
CA GLN A 230 8.48 17.87 13.55
C GLN A 230 7.44 18.54 12.64
N HIS A 231 7.87 19.13 11.53
CA HIS A 231 6.94 19.78 10.59
C HIS A 231 5.92 18.78 10.00
N ALA A 232 6.36 17.57 9.66
CA ALA A 232 5.46 16.52 9.18
C ALA A 232 4.46 16.08 10.26
N MET A 233 4.88 16.01 11.54
CA MET A 233 3.97 15.72 12.66
C MET A 233 2.93 16.81 12.84
N ASP A 234 3.34 18.08 12.78
CA ASP A 234 2.43 19.23 12.90
C ASP A 234 1.43 19.25 11.72
N ALA A 235 1.91 18.96 10.50
CA ALA A 235 1.08 18.86 9.30
C ALA A 235 0.05 17.72 9.42
N LEU A 236 0.44 16.55 9.95
CA LEU A 236 -0.48 15.43 10.18
C LEU A 236 -1.60 15.84 11.15
N LYS A 237 -1.26 16.44 12.28
CA LYS A 237 -2.26 16.89 13.27
C LYS A 237 -3.18 17.99 12.71
N ALA A 238 -2.63 18.90 11.90
CA ALA A 238 -3.41 19.92 11.20
C ALA A 238 -4.38 19.29 10.19
N SER A 239 -3.93 18.27 9.44
CA SER A 239 -4.76 17.53 8.47
C SER A 239 -5.90 16.79 9.15
N MET A 240 -5.64 16.12 10.28
CA MET A 240 -6.66 15.45 11.09
C MET A 240 -7.72 16.44 11.58
N THR A 241 -7.28 17.57 12.12
CA THR A 241 -8.18 18.64 12.59
C THR A 241 -9.04 19.21 11.45
N TRP A 242 -8.42 19.47 10.30
CA TRP A 242 -9.10 20.04 9.15
C TRP A 242 -10.15 19.08 8.57
N ASP A 243 -9.84 17.79 8.46
CA ASP A 243 -10.77 16.78 7.96
C ASP A 243 -12.00 16.63 8.88
N GLU A 244 -11.80 16.69 10.20
CA GLU A 244 -12.90 16.72 11.17
C GLU A 244 -13.78 17.97 11.02
N GLN A 245 -13.17 19.14 10.83
CA GLN A 245 -13.89 20.42 10.74
C GLN A 245 -14.63 20.61 9.42
N VAL A 246 -14.00 20.23 8.30
CA VAL A 246 -14.52 20.49 6.95
C VAL A 246 -15.41 19.37 6.46
N TYR A 247 -15.01 18.12 6.70
CA TYR A 247 -15.73 16.94 6.19
C TYR A 247 -16.45 16.14 7.28
N GLY A 248 -16.24 16.45 8.57
CA GLY A 248 -16.80 15.68 9.68
C GLY A 248 -16.27 14.25 9.70
N ARG A 249 -15.01 14.05 9.33
CA ARG A 249 -14.38 12.73 9.24
C ARG A 249 -13.23 12.61 10.22
N GLU A 250 -13.39 11.78 11.24
CA GLU A 250 -12.33 11.46 12.18
C GLU A 250 -11.57 10.18 11.74
N TYR A 251 -10.36 10.03 12.23
CA TYR A 251 -9.57 8.83 12.01
C TYR A 251 -10.16 7.62 12.75
N ASP A 252 -10.19 6.47 12.13
CA ASP A 252 -11.00 5.32 12.55
C ASP A 252 -10.23 4.19 13.26
N LEU A 253 -8.88 4.23 13.29
CA LEU A 253 -8.02 3.28 14.02
C LEU A 253 -7.35 3.91 15.25
N GLY A 254 -6.69 3.10 16.08
CA GLY A 254 -5.99 3.53 17.30
C GLY A 254 -4.59 4.09 17.04
N GLN A 255 -3.98 3.77 15.89
CA GLN A 255 -2.62 4.17 15.54
C GLN A 255 -2.57 4.72 14.13
N PHE A 256 -1.72 5.73 13.90
CA PHE A 256 -1.34 6.21 12.57
C PHE A 256 0.18 6.30 12.48
N ASN A 257 0.76 5.54 11.56
CA ASN A 257 2.19 5.47 11.35
C ASN A 257 2.57 6.02 9.98
N ILE A 258 3.64 6.81 9.95
CA ILE A 258 4.33 7.25 8.73
C ILE A 258 5.73 6.68 8.79
N VAL A 259 6.24 6.16 7.68
CA VAL A 259 7.64 5.72 7.54
C VAL A 259 8.28 6.45 6.37
N ALA A 260 9.43 7.09 6.62
CA ALA A 260 10.24 7.67 5.55
C ALA A 260 11.27 6.65 5.04
N VAL A 261 11.30 6.44 3.72
CA VAL A 261 12.24 5.54 3.05
C VAL A 261 13.07 6.30 2.01
N ALA A 262 14.28 5.81 1.74
CA ALA A 262 15.20 6.44 0.81
C ALA A 262 14.86 6.13 -0.66
N ASP A 263 14.56 4.85 -0.95
CA ASP A 263 14.26 4.38 -2.30
C ASP A 263 12.75 4.10 -2.40
N PHE A 264 12.06 4.96 -3.13
CA PHE A 264 10.62 4.88 -3.33
C PHE A 264 10.25 5.39 -4.72
N ASN A 265 9.41 4.66 -5.45
CA ASN A 265 9.03 5.00 -6.81
C ASN A 265 8.12 6.23 -6.91
N PHE A 266 7.44 6.59 -5.81
CA PHE A 266 6.45 7.65 -5.73
C PHE A 266 6.83 8.71 -4.70
N GLY A 267 5.99 9.73 -4.53
CA GLY A 267 6.12 10.71 -3.45
C GLY A 267 5.77 10.12 -2.10
N ALA A 268 4.62 9.46 -2.03
CA ALA A 268 4.16 8.74 -0.86
C ALA A 268 3.09 7.69 -1.25
N MET A 269 2.60 6.94 -0.27
CA MET A 269 1.56 5.93 -0.45
C MET A 269 0.67 5.85 0.80
N GLU A 270 -0.62 5.88 0.58
CA GLU A 270 -1.67 5.94 1.60
C GLU A 270 -1.99 4.61 2.29
N ASN A 271 -1.12 3.63 2.29
CA ASN A 271 -1.38 2.32 2.92
C ASN A 271 -2.06 2.48 4.28
N LYS A 272 -3.18 1.79 4.49
CA LYS A 272 -4.04 1.97 5.68
C LYS A 272 -3.24 1.94 6.97
N SER A 273 -3.27 3.03 7.74
CA SER A 273 -2.58 3.25 9.02
C SER A 273 -1.04 3.19 9.02
N LEU A 274 -0.41 2.89 7.89
CA LEU A 274 1.03 2.78 7.71
C LEU A 274 1.43 3.41 6.37
N ASN A 275 1.39 4.74 6.30
CA ASN A 275 1.79 5.47 5.11
C ASN A 275 3.31 5.38 4.92
N ILE A 276 3.74 5.14 3.68
CA ILE A 276 5.17 5.08 3.32
C ILE A 276 5.48 6.27 2.42
N PHE A 277 6.51 7.02 2.78
CA PHE A 277 6.90 8.27 2.14
C PHE A 277 8.33 8.21 1.62
N ASN A 278 8.56 8.77 0.45
CA ASN A 278 9.90 9.23 0.12
C ASN A 278 10.33 10.24 1.18
N SER A 279 11.53 10.07 1.71
CA SER A 279 12.07 10.90 2.80
C SER A 279 12.04 12.41 2.50
N ARG A 280 12.09 12.80 1.22
CA ARG A 280 11.96 14.19 0.75
C ARG A 280 10.67 14.87 1.23
N TYR A 281 9.58 14.13 1.40
CA TYR A 281 8.27 14.66 1.80
C TYR A 281 7.96 14.49 3.28
N ILE A 282 8.99 14.17 4.10
CA ILE A 282 8.91 14.09 5.55
C ILE A 282 9.97 14.94 6.24
N LEU A 283 11.20 14.97 5.67
CA LEU A 283 12.35 15.55 6.34
C LEU A 283 12.51 17.02 5.98
N ALA A 284 12.32 17.91 6.97
CA ALA A 284 12.61 19.33 6.88
C ALA A 284 13.77 19.68 7.80
N ASP A 285 14.95 19.89 7.24
CA ASP A 285 16.11 20.40 7.96
C ASP A 285 16.05 21.94 7.98
N PRO A 286 15.95 22.60 9.16
CA PRO A 286 15.78 24.03 9.25
C PRO A 286 16.91 24.86 8.58
N ASP A 287 18.10 24.28 8.46
CA ASP A 287 19.25 24.97 7.87
C ASP A 287 19.26 24.89 6.33
N THR A 288 18.51 23.98 5.73
CA THR A 288 18.57 23.70 4.28
C THR A 288 17.22 23.68 3.58
N ALA A 289 16.12 23.41 4.29
CA ALA A 289 14.77 23.35 3.71
C ALA A 289 14.28 24.76 3.31
N THR A 290 13.66 24.84 2.14
CA THR A 290 13.01 26.04 1.62
C THR A 290 11.53 26.09 2.04
N ASP A 291 10.88 27.27 1.89
CA ASP A 291 9.43 27.39 2.09
C ASP A 291 8.66 26.40 1.21
N ALA A 292 9.11 26.18 -0.02
CA ALA A 292 8.50 25.21 -0.93
C ALA A 292 8.64 23.76 -0.44
N ASP A 293 9.71 23.40 0.27
CA ASP A 293 9.86 22.07 0.89
C ASP A 293 8.88 21.90 2.05
N TYR A 294 8.72 22.93 2.89
CA TYR A 294 7.73 22.91 3.97
C TYR A 294 6.30 22.80 3.45
N ASP A 295 5.94 23.57 2.42
CA ASP A 295 4.61 23.51 1.79
C ASP A 295 4.36 22.14 1.13
N ALA A 296 5.37 21.57 0.47
CA ALA A 296 5.27 20.25 -0.15
C ALA A 296 5.08 19.14 0.89
N ILE A 297 5.83 19.16 2.01
CA ILE A 297 5.67 18.21 3.11
C ILE A 297 4.24 18.29 3.67
N ALA A 298 3.76 19.49 3.98
CA ALA A 298 2.42 19.67 4.53
C ALA A 298 1.33 19.18 3.56
N GLY A 299 1.47 19.49 2.26
CA GLY A 299 0.54 19.09 1.22
C GLY A 299 0.49 17.56 1.02
N VAL A 300 1.66 16.90 0.95
CA VAL A 300 1.71 15.43 0.74
C VAL A 300 1.26 14.68 2.00
N VAL A 301 1.64 15.12 3.20
CA VAL A 301 1.13 14.53 4.45
C VAL A 301 -0.39 14.63 4.54
N ALA A 302 -0.96 15.77 4.15
CA ALA A 302 -2.41 15.95 4.11
C ALA A 302 -3.07 15.04 3.06
N HIS A 303 -2.49 14.95 1.85
CA HIS A 303 -2.95 14.08 0.77
C HIS A 303 -3.08 12.64 1.24
N GLU A 304 -2.00 12.06 1.78
CA GLU A 304 -1.99 10.68 2.24
C GLU A 304 -2.93 10.44 3.42
N TYR A 305 -3.03 11.40 4.35
CA TYR A 305 -4.00 11.29 5.43
C TYR A 305 -5.45 11.31 4.91
N PHE A 306 -5.77 12.19 3.95
CA PHE A 306 -7.13 12.29 3.41
C PHE A 306 -7.57 11.05 2.65
N HIS A 307 -6.63 10.30 2.10
CA HIS A 307 -6.91 8.99 1.52
C HIS A 307 -7.52 8.01 2.52
N ASN A 308 -7.39 8.22 3.84
CA ASN A 308 -8.02 7.33 4.81
C ASN A 308 -9.52 7.11 4.53
N TRP A 309 -10.21 8.14 4.07
CA TRP A 309 -11.61 8.07 3.64
C TRP A 309 -11.74 7.99 2.12
N SER A 310 -11.12 8.90 1.36
CA SER A 310 -11.20 8.95 -0.11
C SER A 310 -10.08 8.11 -0.75
N GLY A 311 -10.27 6.82 -0.81
CA GLY A 311 -9.32 5.83 -1.32
C GLY A 311 -9.30 4.54 -0.50
N ASN A 312 -9.25 4.63 0.85
CA ASN A 312 -9.15 3.48 1.72
C ASN A 312 -10.52 2.95 2.16
N ARG A 313 -11.32 3.77 2.89
CA ARG A 313 -12.65 3.36 3.35
C ARG A 313 -13.68 3.38 2.21
N VAL A 314 -13.59 4.35 1.31
CA VAL A 314 -14.29 4.39 0.03
C VAL A 314 -13.24 4.21 -1.05
N THR A 315 -13.15 3.00 -1.58
CA THR A 315 -12.06 2.58 -2.48
C THR A 315 -12.54 2.40 -3.93
N CYS A 316 -11.59 2.21 -4.84
CA CYS A 316 -11.86 2.00 -6.26
C CYS A 316 -12.47 0.61 -6.51
N ARG A 317 -13.46 0.52 -7.40
CA ARG A 317 -13.94 -0.74 -7.92
C ARG A 317 -12.93 -1.39 -8.88
N ASP A 318 -12.33 -0.58 -9.72
CA ASP A 318 -11.35 -0.96 -10.73
C ASP A 318 -10.43 0.24 -11.00
N TRP A 319 -9.33 0.02 -11.70
CA TRP A 319 -8.34 1.07 -11.96
C TRP A 319 -8.81 2.17 -12.93
N PHE A 320 -9.91 1.96 -13.66
CA PHE A 320 -10.54 3.05 -14.44
C PHE A 320 -11.14 4.14 -13.56
N GLN A 321 -11.34 3.87 -12.26
CA GLN A 321 -11.89 4.79 -11.28
C GLN A 321 -10.80 5.55 -10.49
N LEU A 322 -9.53 5.44 -10.87
CA LEU A 322 -8.39 6.02 -10.14
C LEU A 322 -8.58 7.51 -9.81
N SER A 323 -9.13 8.30 -10.74
CA SER A 323 -9.40 9.73 -10.52
C SER A 323 -10.40 10.00 -9.39
N LEU A 324 -11.25 9.04 -9.00
CA LEU A 324 -12.18 9.19 -7.89
C LEU A 324 -11.48 9.14 -6.53
N LYS A 325 -10.33 8.47 -6.44
CA LYS A 325 -9.50 8.57 -5.24
C LYS A 325 -8.47 9.69 -5.39
N GLU A 326 -7.64 9.69 -6.44
CA GLU A 326 -6.55 10.65 -6.61
C GLU A 326 -7.05 12.08 -6.86
N GLY A 327 -7.90 12.27 -7.85
CA GLY A 327 -8.40 13.61 -8.19
C GLY A 327 -9.21 14.25 -7.06
N PHE A 328 -10.00 13.46 -6.33
CA PHE A 328 -10.74 13.96 -5.18
C PHE A 328 -9.80 14.28 -4.00
N THR A 329 -8.80 13.47 -3.75
CA THR A 329 -7.82 13.72 -2.69
C THR A 329 -6.91 14.90 -3.01
N VAL A 330 -6.48 15.08 -4.27
CA VAL A 330 -5.78 16.30 -4.72
C VAL A 330 -6.64 17.55 -4.52
N PHE A 331 -7.94 17.48 -4.81
CA PHE A 331 -8.84 18.61 -4.52
C PHE A 331 -8.86 18.93 -3.01
N ARG A 332 -8.88 17.92 -2.15
CA ARG A 332 -8.91 18.11 -0.69
C ARG A 332 -7.59 18.69 -0.17
N ASP A 333 -6.44 18.18 -0.63
CA ASP A 333 -5.13 18.70 -0.22
C ASP A 333 -4.88 20.13 -0.69
N GLN A 334 -5.37 20.49 -1.89
CA GLN A 334 -5.33 21.88 -2.39
C GLN A 334 -6.20 22.80 -1.53
N CYS A 335 -7.40 22.37 -1.12
CA CYS A 335 -8.25 23.12 -0.20
C CYS A 335 -7.58 23.27 1.18
N PHE A 336 -7.03 22.20 1.73
CA PHE A 336 -6.29 22.25 2.99
C PHE A 336 -5.12 23.23 2.92
N SER A 337 -4.27 23.13 1.90
CA SER A 337 -3.11 24.00 1.72
C SER A 337 -3.53 25.48 1.55
N ALA A 338 -4.66 25.74 0.87
CA ALA A 338 -5.21 27.09 0.73
C ALA A 338 -5.72 27.65 2.07
N ASP A 339 -6.33 26.80 2.91
CA ASP A 339 -6.85 27.21 4.23
C ASP A 339 -5.73 27.38 5.27
N GLN A 340 -4.63 26.62 5.16
CA GLN A 340 -3.47 26.74 6.07
C GLN A 340 -2.54 27.89 5.71
N GLY A 341 -2.50 28.32 4.43
CA GLY A 341 -1.58 29.31 3.92
C GLY A 341 -2.28 30.46 3.19
N SER A 342 -1.81 30.75 1.99
CA SER A 342 -2.41 31.76 1.12
C SER A 342 -3.14 31.10 -0.04
N ALA A 343 -4.46 31.17 -0.06
CA ALA A 343 -5.29 30.65 -1.13
C ALA A 343 -4.92 31.21 -2.50
N ALA A 344 -4.49 32.48 -2.58
CA ALA A 344 -4.07 33.11 -3.84
C ALA A 344 -2.75 32.54 -4.35
N VAL A 345 -1.77 32.33 -3.48
CA VAL A 345 -0.47 31.75 -3.83
C VAL A 345 -0.67 30.30 -4.25
N LYS A 346 -1.38 29.49 -3.44
CA LYS A 346 -1.69 28.10 -3.74
C LYS A 346 -2.38 27.96 -5.10
N ARG A 347 -3.36 28.82 -5.40
CA ARG A 347 -4.04 28.79 -6.71
C ARG A 347 -3.10 29.06 -7.88
N ILE A 348 -2.15 29.98 -7.73
CA ILE A 348 -1.14 30.26 -8.76
C ILE A 348 -0.25 29.04 -9.00
N GLU A 349 0.17 28.37 -7.93
CA GLU A 349 1.00 27.17 -8.00
C GLU A 349 0.27 26.02 -8.66
N ASP A 350 -0.96 25.74 -8.26
CA ASP A 350 -1.80 24.67 -8.84
C ASP A 350 -2.01 24.89 -10.34
N VAL A 351 -2.27 26.15 -10.76
CA VAL A 351 -2.40 26.48 -12.18
C VAL A 351 -1.08 26.29 -12.93
N ARG A 352 0.07 26.60 -12.30
CA ARG A 352 1.38 26.35 -12.93
C ARG A 352 1.62 24.86 -13.17
N VAL A 353 1.34 24.02 -12.16
CA VAL A 353 1.48 22.56 -12.27
C VAL A 353 0.52 22.01 -13.34
N LEU A 354 -0.75 22.40 -13.31
CA LEU A 354 -1.74 22.02 -14.31
C LEU A 354 -1.27 22.32 -15.74
N ARG A 355 -0.77 23.54 -15.97
CA ARG A 355 -0.31 23.97 -17.28
C ARG A 355 1.01 23.32 -17.72
N ALA A 356 1.89 22.98 -16.77
CA ALA A 356 3.18 22.38 -17.07
C ALA A 356 3.10 20.88 -17.31
N ALA A 357 2.16 20.17 -16.69
CA ALA A 357 2.03 18.71 -16.75
C ALA A 357 0.80 18.27 -17.55
N GLN A 358 -0.42 18.61 -17.08
CA GLN A 358 -1.65 18.06 -17.63
C GLN A 358 -1.93 18.58 -19.06
N PHE A 359 -1.73 19.85 -19.37
CA PHE A 359 -1.99 20.40 -20.71
C PHE A 359 -1.09 19.79 -21.79
N PRO A 360 0.24 19.60 -21.58
CA PRO A 360 1.07 18.88 -22.55
C PRO A 360 0.67 17.43 -22.74
N GLU A 361 0.28 16.71 -21.69
CA GLU A 361 -0.22 15.35 -21.78
C GLU A 361 -1.51 15.26 -22.60
N ASP A 362 -2.48 16.14 -22.28
CA ASP A 362 -3.77 16.19 -22.95
C ASP A 362 -3.66 16.61 -24.44
N ALA A 363 -2.64 17.37 -24.80
CA ALA A 363 -2.32 17.76 -26.17
C ALA A 363 -1.51 16.69 -26.94
N GLY A 364 -1.06 15.64 -26.27
CA GLY A 364 -0.15 14.62 -26.79
C GLY A 364 -0.81 13.26 -27.09
N PRO A 365 -0.01 12.27 -27.46
CA PRO A 365 -0.50 10.92 -27.80
C PRO A 365 -1.02 10.14 -26.59
N LEU A 366 -0.73 10.60 -25.36
CA LEU A 366 -1.21 10.00 -24.11
C LEU A 366 -2.52 10.63 -23.61
N ALA A 367 -3.13 11.52 -24.40
CA ALA A 367 -4.42 12.14 -24.04
C ALA A 367 -5.50 11.07 -23.76
N HIS A 368 -6.18 11.23 -22.64
CA HIS A 368 -7.25 10.32 -22.22
C HIS A 368 -8.31 11.06 -21.40
N PRO A 369 -9.56 10.60 -21.37
CA PRO A 369 -10.58 11.19 -20.51
C PRO A 369 -10.27 10.90 -19.03
N ILE A 370 -10.84 11.70 -18.11
CA ILE A 370 -10.70 11.54 -16.65
C ILE A 370 -10.97 10.10 -16.18
N ARG A 371 -11.93 9.42 -16.82
CA ARG A 371 -12.15 7.99 -16.68
C ARG A 371 -11.82 7.31 -18.00
N PRO A 372 -10.64 6.72 -18.14
CA PRO A 372 -10.20 6.11 -19.39
C PRO A 372 -11.08 4.91 -19.77
N ASP A 373 -11.13 4.62 -21.07
CA ASP A 373 -11.83 3.43 -21.60
C ASP A 373 -10.91 2.20 -21.68
N SER A 374 -9.61 2.43 -21.68
CA SER A 374 -8.59 1.37 -21.69
C SER A 374 -7.28 1.86 -21.12
N TYR A 375 -6.47 0.91 -20.65
CA TYR A 375 -5.06 1.13 -20.27
C TYR A 375 -4.24 -0.10 -20.64
N ILE A 376 -2.93 0.04 -20.68
CA ILE A 376 -1.95 -1.05 -20.86
C ILE A 376 -1.11 -1.27 -19.60
N GLU A 377 -0.99 -0.25 -18.80
CA GLU A 377 -0.25 -0.23 -17.53
C GLU A 377 -0.90 0.82 -16.62
N ILE A 378 -0.79 0.62 -15.31
CA ILE A 378 -1.37 1.49 -14.28
C ILE A 378 -0.21 2.21 -13.57
#